data_42f971d0a73816d38f5547b7cff3a65a
#
_entry.id   42f971d0a73816d38f5547b7cff3a65a
#
_cell.length_a   1.000
_cell.length_b   1.000
_cell.length_c   1.000
_cell.angle_alpha   90.00
_cell.angle_beta   90.00
_cell.angle_gamma   90.00
#
_symmetry.space_group_name_H-M   'P 1'
#
loop_
_entity.id
_entity.type
_entity.pdbx_description
1 polymer ?
#
loop_
_entity_poly.entity_id
_entity_poly.type
_entity_poly.pdbx_seq_one_letter_code
_entity_poly.pdbx_strand_id
1 'polypeptide(L)'
;MKIYTLQDDLKKRLKDPVFKKAWEESEAKYQVSRTLIAARIKRKISQQQLAKEANTTQAVISRLENMTANPSVGLLQKIAQALNLKVKIQFE
;
A
#
# COMPACT_ATOMS: atom_id res chain seq x y z
N MET A 1 -2.25 20.81 26.67
CA MET A 1 -3.07 19.66 26.24
C MET A 1 -2.14 18.50 25.89
N LYS A 2 -2.30 17.40 26.57
CA LYS A 2 -1.51 16.23 26.24
C LYS A 2 -2.03 15.65 24.92
N ILE A 3 -1.22 15.73 23.90
CA ILE A 3 -1.57 15.08 22.64
C ILE A 3 -1.34 13.59 22.83
N TYR A 4 -2.44 12.88 22.86
CA TYR A 4 -2.40 11.42 22.86
C TYR A 4 -1.86 10.99 21.49
N THR A 5 -0.62 10.57 21.45
CA THR A 5 -0.02 10.21 20.18
C THR A 5 -0.52 8.83 19.75
N LEU A 6 -0.80 8.71 18.47
CA LEU A 6 -1.12 7.43 17.84
C LEU A 6 -0.09 6.36 18.19
N GLN A 7 1.17 6.76 18.39
CA GLN A 7 2.25 5.87 18.75
C GLN A 7 2.09 5.25 20.13
N ASP A 8 1.63 6.02 21.11
CA ASP A 8 1.42 5.52 22.47
C ASP A 8 0.26 4.52 22.54
N ASP A 9 -0.82 4.84 21.85
CA ASP A 9 -1.96 3.93 21.72
C ASP A 9 -1.55 2.65 20.98
N LEU A 10 -0.79 2.79 19.93
CA LEU A 10 -0.31 1.68 19.13
C LEU A 10 0.57 0.73 19.93
N LYS A 11 1.49 1.26 20.76
CA LYS A 11 2.34 0.45 21.62
C LYS A 11 1.52 -0.41 22.56
N LYS A 12 0.46 0.14 23.13
CA LYS A 12 -0.45 -0.60 24.00
C LYS A 12 -1.16 -1.72 23.25
N ARG A 13 -1.68 -1.40 22.06
CA ARG A 13 -2.47 -2.35 21.26
C ARG A 13 -1.63 -3.46 20.66
N LEU A 14 -0.38 -3.17 20.32
CA LEU A 14 0.54 -4.18 19.77
C LEU A 14 0.92 -5.27 20.75
N LYS A 15 0.57 -5.12 22.05
CA LYS A 15 0.71 -6.18 23.03
C LYS A 15 -0.39 -7.25 22.89
N ASP A 16 -1.51 -6.91 22.26
CA ASP A 16 -2.57 -7.85 21.96
C ASP A 16 -2.21 -8.63 20.68
N PRO A 17 -2.06 -9.97 20.74
CA PRO A 17 -1.67 -10.75 19.55
C PRO A 17 -2.63 -10.63 18.38
N VAL A 18 -3.94 -10.50 18.64
CA VAL A 18 -4.95 -10.36 17.60
C VAL A 18 -4.81 -9.02 16.89
N PHE A 19 -4.66 -7.95 17.67
CA PHE A 19 -4.47 -6.61 17.10
C PHE A 19 -3.14 -6.51 16.35
N LYS A 20 -2.08 -7.08 16.91
CA LYS A 20 -0.76 -7.07 16.28
C LYS A 20 -0.80 -7.74 14.90
N LYS A 21 -1.46 -8.90 14.80
CA LYS A 21 -1.60 -9.61 13.53
C LYS A 21 -2.36 -8.77 12.50
N ALA A 22 -3.48 -8.19 12.91
CA ALA A 22 -4.28 -7.32 12.03
C ALA A 22 -3.49 -6.10 11.59
N TRP A 23 -2.71 -5.49 12.49
CA TRP A 23 -1.87 -4.35 12.19
C TRP A 23 -0.80 -4.72 11.15
N GLU A 24 -0.10 -5.84 11.35
CA GLU A 24 0.95 -6.29 10.43
C GLU A 24 0.39 -6.57 9.03
N GLU A 25 -0.79 -7.16 8.95
CA GLU A 25 -1.46 -7.40 7.67
C GLU A 25 -1.86 -6.10 6.97
N SER A 26 -2.39 -5.13 7.72
CA SER A 26 -2.82 -3.85 7.15
C SER A 26 -1.62 -2.95 6.80
N GLU A 27 -0.51 -3.08 7.49
CA GLU A 27 0.69 -2.27 7.24
C GLU A 27 1.25 -2.52 5.85
N ALA A 28 1.31 -3.77 5.41
CA ALA A 28 1.79 -4.10 4.07
C ALA A 28 0.90 -3.45 3.00
N LYS A 29 -0.42 -3.53 3.18
CA LYS A 29 -1.38 -2.89 2.27
C LYS A 29 -1.24 -1.38 2.28
N TYR A 30 -1.00 -0.79 3.45
CA TYR A 30 -0.80 0.64 3.61
C TYR A 30 0.44 1.11 2.86
N GLN A 31 1.55 0.37 2.97
CA GLN A 31 2.79 0.70 2.27
C GLN A 31 2.60 0.67 0.76
N VAL A 32 1.92 -0.34 0.25
CA VAL A 32 1.60 -0.43 -1.18
C VAL A 32 0.75 0.77 -1.62
N SER A 33 -0.31 1.05 -0.88
CA SER A 33 -1.23 2.16 -1.17
C SER A 33 -0.49 3.49 -1.21
N ARG A 34 0.27 3.80 -0.18
CA ARG A 34 1.00 5.08 -0.08
C ARG A 34 2.03 5.25 -1.19
N THR A 35 2.80 4.21 -1.45
CA THR A 35 3.83 4.24 -2.50
C THR A 35 3.20 4.44 -3.88
N LEU A 36 2.12 3.73 -4.14
CA LEU A 36 1.41 3.81 -5.41
C LEU A 36 0.84 5.21 -5.64
N ILE A 37 0.14 5.74 -4.65
CA ILE A 37 -0.47 7.07 -4.73
C ILE A 37 0.60 8.14 -4.95
N ALA A 38 1.66 8.12 -4.14
CA ALA A 38 2.72 9.11 -4.22
C ALA A 38 3.43 9.08 -5.57
N ALA A 39 3.76 7.89 -6.08
CA ALA A 39 4.43 7.75 -7.36
C ALA A 39 3.53 8.17 -8.53
N ARG A 40 2.24 7.83 -8.45
CA ARG A 40 1.28 8.21 -9.47
C ARG A 40 1.10 9.73 -9.53
N ILE A 41 0.94 10.37 -8.37
CA ILE A 41 0.79 11.83 -8.28
C ILE A 41 2.05 12.53 -8.78
N LYS A 42 3.22 12.02 -8.42
CA LYS A 42 4.50 12.56 -8.86
C LYS A 42 4.61 12.56 -10.38
N ARG A 43 4.12 11.51 -11.03
CA ARG A 43 4.10 11.41 -12.50
C ARG A 43 2.91 12.14 -13.12
N LYS A 44 2.00 12.67 -12.33
CA LYS A 44 0.80 13.40 -12.78
C LYS A 44 -0.08 12.55 -13.69
N ILE A 45 -0.24 11.28 -13.38
CA ILE A 45 -1.11 10.38 -14.14
C ILE A 45 -2.30 9.94 -13.31
N SER A 46 -3.40 9.63 -14.00
CA SER A 46 -4.62 9.13 -13.36
C SER A 46 -4.50 7.65 -13.02
N GLN A 47 -5.42 7.17 -12.18
CA GLN A 47 -5.54 5.73 -11.93
C GLN A 47 -5.78 4.96 -13.23
N GLN A 48 -6.61 5.50 -14.11
CA GLN A 48 -6.93 4.87 -15.37
C GLN A 48 -5.71 4.76 -16.29
N GLN A 49 -4.91 5.80 -16.34
CA GLN A 49 -3.69 5.81 -17.14
C GLN A 49 -2.67 4.82 -16.60
N LEU A 50 -2.48 4.79 -15.28
CA LEU A 50 -1.59 3.82 -14.66
C LEU A 50 -2.05 2.39 -14.94
N ALA A 51 -3.35 2.13 -14.82
CA ALA A 51 -3.91 0.81 -15.11
C ALA A 51 -3.59 0.37 -16.55
N LYS A 52 -3.72 1.28 -17.49
CA LYS A 52 -3.41 1.01 -18.89
C LYS A 52 -1.93 0.68 -19.07
N GLU A 53 -1.04 1.46 -18.49
CA GLU A 53 0.40 1.25 -18.58
C GLU A 53 0.83 -0.06 -17.91
N ALA A 54 0.18 -0.42 -16.80
CA ALA A 54 0.48 -1.64 -16.06
C ALA A 54 -0.27 -2.87 -16.59
N ASN A 55 -1.04 -2.72 -17.65
CA ASN A 55 -1.83 -3.78 -18.26
C ASN A 55 -2.80 -4.42 -17.25
N THR A 56 -3.51 -3.58 -16.53
CA THR A 56 -4.52 -3.98 -15.55
C THR A 56 -5.73 -3.05 -15.68
N THR A 57 -6.64 -3.07 -14.72
CA THR A 57 -7.85 -2.25 -14.75
C THR A 57 -7.80 -1.14 -13.71
N GLN A 58 -8.56 -0.06 -13.94
CA GLN A 58 -8.68 1.02 -12.98
C GLN A 58 -9.24 0.51 -11.65
N ALA A 59 -10.19 -0.44 -11.70
CA ALA A 59 -10.77 -1.01 -10.48
C ALA A 59 -9.68 -1.66 -9.60
N VAL A 60 -8.71 -2.34 -10.20
CA VAL A 60 -7.59 -2.94 -9.48
C VAL A 60 -6.73 -1.87 -8.83
N ILE A 61 -6.36 -0.83 -9.58
CA ILE A 61 -5.57 0.28 -9.04
C ILE A 61 -6.31 0.96 -7.89
N SER A 62 -7.60 1.23 -8.07
CA SER A 62 -8.44 1.85 -7.04
C SER A 62 -8.47 1.01 -5.75
N ARG A 63 -8.64 -0.30 -5.86
CA ARG A 63 -8.65 -1.18 -4.68
C ARG A 63 -7.29 -1.21 -3.97
N LEU A 64 -6.19 -1.17 -4.72
CA LEU A 64 -4.87 -1.09 -4.12
C LEU A 64 -4.68 0.20 -3.35
N GLU A 65 -5.12 1.32 -3.92
CA GLU A 65 -5.04 2.63 -3.24
C GLU A 65 -5.97 2.71 -2.04
N ASN A 66 -7.08 2.00 -2.05
CA ASN A 66 -8.04 1.95 -0.93
C ASN A 66 -7.73 0.83 0.08
N MET A 67 -6.66 0.09 -0.11
CA MET A 67 -6.24 -0.98 0.80
C MET A 67 -7.24 -2.15 0.88
N THR A 68 -8.01 -2.38 -0.18
CA THR A 68 -9.02 -3.46 -0.21
C THR A 68 -8.64 -4.63 -1.11
N ALA A 69 -7.42 -4.62 -1.66
CA ALA A 69 -6.94 -5.69 -2.53
C ALA A 69 -5.79 -6.46 -1.90
N ASN A 70 -5.68 -7.71 -2.30
CA ASN A 70 -4.52 -8.55 -1.98
C ASN A 70 -3.80 -8.85 -3.30
N PRO A 71 -2.88 -7.99 -3.73
CA PRO A 71 -2.23 -8.16 -5.01
C PRO A 71 -1.22 -9.30 -4.98
N SER A 72 -1.06 -9.95 -6.13
CA SER A 72 0.04 -10.88 -6.32
C SER A 72 1.36 -10.12 -6.47
N VAL A 73 2.46 -10.80 -6.21
CA VAL A 73 3.78 -10.22 -6.46
C VAL A 73 3.93 -9.84 -7.93
N GLY A 74 3.42 -10.67 -8.84
CA GLY A 74 3.46 -10.37 -10.27
C GLY A 74 2.73 -9.08 -10.64
N LEU A 75 1.56 -8.85 -10.05
CA LEU A 75 0.82 -7.60 -10.28
C LEU A 75 1.57 -6.40 -9.75
N LEU A 76 2.13 -6.50 -8.53
CA LEU A 76 2.95 -5.43 -7.95
C LEU A 76 4.15 -5.10 -8.83
N GLN A 77 4.80 -6.12 -9.40
CA GLN A 77 5.94 -5.92 -10.31
C GLN A 77 5.52 -5.16 -11.58
N LYS A 78 4.39 -5.49 -12.15
CA LYS A 78 3.87 -4.78 -13.33
C LYS A 78 3.61 -3.31 -13.03
N ILE A 79 2.96 -3.04 -11.90
CA ILE A 79 2.64 -1.66 -11.50
C ILE A 79 3.91 -0.88 -11.20
N ALA A 80 4.84 -1.48 -10.46
CA ALA A 80 6.11 -0.85 -10.13
C ALA A 80 6.89 -0.51 -11.41
N GLN A 81 6.92 -1.44 -12.35
CA GLN A 81 7.60 -1.24 -13.62
C GLN A 81 7.00 -0.06 -14.41
N ALA A 82 5.67 0.05 -14.42
CA ALA A 82 4.98 1.17 -15.04
C ALA A 82 5.32 2.51 -14.37
N LEU A 83 5.66 2.49 -13.08
CA LEU A 83 6.04 3.66 -12.31
C LEU A 83 7.56 3.89 -12.23
N ASN A 84 8.34 3.11 -12.96
CA ASN A 84 9.81 3.12 -12.91
C ASN A 84 10.35 2.82 -11.50
N LEU A 85 9.67 1.94 -10.79
CA LEU A 85 10.06 1.48 -9.47
C LEU A 85 10.39 0.00 -9.49
N LYS A 86 11.04 -0.47 -8.43
CA LYS A 86 11.30 -1.90 -8.22
C LYS A 86 10.59 -2.36 -6.96
N VAL A 87 10.03 -3.57 -7.02
CA VAL A 87 9.48 -4.22 -5.83
C VAL A 87 10.64 -4.84 -5.06
N LYS A 88 10.74 -4.47 -3.80
CA LYS A 88 11.67 -5.09 -2.86
C LYS A 88 10.87 -5.72 -1.75
N ILE A 89 11.07 -7.01 -1.52
CA ILE A 89 10.39 -7.75 -0.46
C ILE A 89 11.42 -8.08 0.60
N GLN A 90 11.09 -7.76 1.83
CA GLN A 90 11.96 -8.02 2.97
C GLN A 90 11.14 -8.70 4.06
N PHE A 91 11.60 -9.87 4.48
CA PHE A 91 11.05 -10.57 5.65
C PHE A 91 11.96 -10.31 6.83
N GLU A 92 11.35 -10.02 7.97
CA GLU A 92 12.05 -9.76 9.24
C GLU A 92 11.82 -10.89 10.23
#